data_bdde14ca72e3bf9afa3b0e492ab648bd
#
_entry.id   bdde14ca72e3bf9afa3b0e492ab648bd
#
_cell.length_a   1.000
_cell.length_b   1.000
_cell.length_c   1.000
_cell.angle_alpha   90.00
_cell.angle_beta   90.00
_cell.angle_gamma   90.00
#
_symmetry.space_group_name_H-M   'P 1'
#
loop_
_entity.id
_entity.type
_entity.pdbx_description
1 polymer ?
#
loop_
_entity_poly.entity_id
_entity_poly.type
_entity_poly.pdbx_seq_one_letter_code
_entity_poly.pdbx_strand_id
1 'polypeptide(L)'
;MKKLLLIVAAALGLWACATVPGQVKVTGGTIQGLVLEDMTVYKGIPFAAPPVGELRWKAPQPVVAWSGVKECQVFAPNPMQGNGEGCSEDCLYLNVWTPAKARRKNSP
;
A
#
# COMPACT_ATOMS: atom_id res chain seq x y z
N MET A 1 14.92 25.15 37.79
CA MET A 1 15.51 24.20 36.85
C MET A 1 14.67 22.97 36.59
N LYS A 2 13.86 22.47 37.53
CA LYS A 2 13.01 21.28 37.30
C LYS A 2 11.79 21.52 36.40
N LYS A 3 11.36 22.76 36.18
CA LYS A 3 10.19 23.09 35.32
C LYS A 3 10.50 23.16 33.81
N LEU A 4 11.77 23.32 33.42
CA LEU A 4 12.18 23.38 32.02
C LEU A 4 12.24 21.99 31.35
N LEU A 5 12.53 20.95 32.12
CA LEU A 5 12.61 19.56 31.63
C LEU A 5 11.25 18.97 31.28
N LEU A 6 10.18 19.43 31.92
CA LEU A 6 8.81 18.94 31.62
C LEU A 6 8.22 19.50 30.31
N ILE A 7 8.68 20.69 29.88
CA ILE A 7 8.20 21.34 28.64
C ILE A 7 8.84 20.67 27.41
N VAL A 8 10.06 20.22 27.49
CA VAL A 8 10.77 19.55 26.39
C VAL A 8 10.20 18.15 26.11
N ALA A 9 9.74 17.42 27.14
CA ALA A 9 9.14 16.11 26.98
C ALA A 9 7.73 16.17 26.32
N ALA A 10 6.98 17.25 26.56
CA ALA A 10 5.65 17.43 25.93
C ALA A 10 5.74 17.80 24.44
N ALA A 11 6.80 18.46 23.99
CA ALA A 11 7.00 18.84 22.61
C ALA A 11 7.37 17.64 21.70
N LEU A 12 7.99 16.60 22.25
CA LEU A 12 8.36 15.39 21.50
C LEU A 12 7.19 14.42 21.26
N GLY A 13 6.11 14.53 22.05
CA GLY A 13 4.92 13.69 21.91
C GLY A 13 3.95 14.09 20.80
N LEU A 14 4.06 15.30 20.24
CA LEU A 14 3.15 15.84 19.23
C LEU A 14 3.52 15.45 17.79
N TRP A 15 4.68 14.84 17.55
CA TRP A 15 5.13 14.44 16.20
C TRP A 15 4.67 13.04 15.78
N ALA A 16 4.07 12.26 16.68
CA ALA A 16 3.69 10.86 16.42
C ALA A 16 2.39 10.69 15.63
N CYS A 17 1.62 11.75 15.33
CA CYS A 17 0.30 11.68 14.71
C CYS A 17 0.21 12.24 13.28
N ALA A 18 1.33 12.50 12.60
CA ALA A 18 1.31 12.99 11.22
C ALA A 18 0.99 11.84 10.25
N THR A 19 -0.17 11.94 9.56
CA THR A 19 -0.52 11.04 8.46
C THR A 19 0.19 11.49 7.18
N VAL A 20 0.85 10.56 6.49
CA VAL A 20 1.46 10.84 5.20
C VAL A 20 0.40 10.74 4.10
N PRO A 21 0.23 11.77 3.25
CA PRO A 21 -0.73 11.72 2.16
C PRO A 21 -0.50 10.52 1.24
N GLY A 22 -1.56 9.82 0.88
CA GLY A 22 -1.49 8.66 0.00
C GLY A 22 -1.02 7.36 0.66
N GLN A 23 -0.69 7.38 1.94
CA GLN A 23 -0.40 6.15 2.68
C GLN A 23 -1.67 5.52 3.23
N VAL A 24 -1.81 4.22 3.00
CA VAL A 24 -2.96 3.41 3.48
C VAL A 24 -2.44 2.09 4.00
N LYS A 25 -3.00 1.64 5.12
CA LYS A 25 -2.74 0.32 5.67
C LYS A 25 -3.70 -0.69 5.05
N VAL A 26 -3.14 -1.74 4.48
CA VAL A 26 -3.87 -2.89 3.90
C VAL A 26 -3.45 -4.17 4.61
N THR A 27 -4.06 -5.31 4.24
CA THR A 27 -3.82 -6.59 4.91
C THR A 27 -2.34 -6.98 4.97
N GLY A 28 -1.59 -6.75 3.90
CA GLY A 28 -0.17 -7.12 3.82
C GLY A 28 0.79 -6.12 4.49
N GLY A 29 0.36 -4.89 4.71
CA GLY A 29 1.22 -3.83 5.26
C GLY A 29 0.77 -2.43 4.87
N THR A 30 1.68 -1.49 4.82
CA THR A 30 1.40 -0.11 4.40
C THR A 30 1.80 0.08 2.94
N ILE A 31 0.96 0.78 2.18
CA ILE A 31 1.21 1.14 0.79
C ILE A 31 1.25 2.66 0.62
N GLN A 32 2.02 3.12 -0.37
CA GLN A 32 2.09 4.53 -0.79
C GLN A 32 1.59 4.64 -2.22
N GLY A 33 0.50 5.36 -2.41
CA GLY A 33 -0.03 5.71 -3.73
C GLY A 33 0.56 7.00 -4.28
N LEU A 34 0.24 7.30 -5.52
CA LEU A 34 0.54 8.55 -6.20
C LEU A 34 -0.60 9.54 -5.95
N VAL A 35 -0.30 10.61 -5.23
CA VAL A 35 -1.28 11.67 -4.93
C VAL A 35 -1.27 12.68 -6.07
N LEU A 36 -2.38 12.78 -6.78
CA LEU A 36 -2.63 13.76 -7.83
C LEU A 36 -3.52 14.90 -7.31
N GLU A 37 -3.78 15.89 -8.15
CA GLU A 37 -4.56 17.07 -7.75
C GLU A 37 -6.00 16.70 -7.32
N ASP A 38 -6.65 15.81 -8.05
CA ASP A 38 -8.06 15.44 -7.89
C ASP A 38 -8.29 14.00 -7.43
N MET A 39 -7.23 13.18 -7.37
CA MET A 39 -7.35 11.76 -7.00
C MET A 39 -6.05 11.21 -6.40
N THR A 40 -6.15 10.06 -5.79
CA THR A 40 -4.99 9.23 -5.44
C THR A 40 -5.06 7.91 -6.22
N VAL A 41 -3.94 7.49 -6.76
CA VAL A 41 -3.83 6.28 -7.58
C VAL A 41 -2.91 5.29 -6.90
N TYR A 42 -3.36 4.05 -6.80
CA TYR A 42 -2.58 2.93 -6.29
C TYR A 42 -2.46 1.88 -7.39
N LYS A 43 -1.25 1.50 -7.74
CA LYS A 43 -0.96 0.50 -8.78
C LYS A 43 -0.11 -0.62 -8.22
N GLY A 44 -0.46 -1.86 -8.56
CA GLY A 44 0.32 -3.01 -8.14
C GLY A 44 0.18 -3.35 -6.65
N ILE A 45 -1.04 -3.29 -6.10
CA ILE A 45 -1.30 -3.73 -4.73
C ILE A 45 -1.44 -5.26 -4.74
N PRO A 46 -0.56 -6.01 -4.05
CA PRO A 46 -0.71 -7.45 -3.99
C PRO A 46 -1.93 -7.83 -3.13
N PHE A 47 -2.77 -8.74 -3.63
CA PHE A 47 -3.94 -9.22 -2.89
C PHE A 47 -3.89 -10.71 -2.51
N ALA A 48 -2.89 -11.43 -2.99
CA ALA A 48 -2.63 -12.83 -2.63
C ALA A 48 -1.16 -13.14 -2.80
N ALA A 49 -0.70 -14.27 -2.24
CA ALA A 49 0.65 -14.75 -2.48
C ALA A 49 0.85 -15.07 -3.97
N PRO A 50 2.05 -14.85 -4.55
CA PRO A 50 2.32 -15.22 -5.93
C PRO A 50 1.99 -16.69 -6.21
N PRO A 51 1.16 -16.99 -7.23
CA PRO A 51 0.73 -18.36 -7.54
C PRO A 51 1.79 -19.11 -8.36
N VAL A 52 2.98 -19.18 -7.84
CA VAL A 52 4.16 -19.74 -8.53
C VAL A 52 4.68 -20.98 -7.79
N GLY A 53 5.44 -21.84 -8.47
CA GLY A 53 6.01 -23.03 -7.89
C GLY A 53 4.95 -23.96 -7.32
N GLU A 54 5.05 -24.29 -6.03
CA GLU A 54 4.12 -25.18 -5.32
C GLU A 54 2.69 -24.64 -5.24
N LEU A 55 2.48 -23.32 -5.39
CA LEU A 55 1.17 -22.69 -5.36
C LEU A 55 0.46 -22.65 -6.74
N ARG A 56 1.14 -23.09 -7.78
CA ARG A 56 0.58 -23.15 -9.13
C ARG A 56 -0.60 -24.11 -9.17
N TRP A 57 -1.72 -23.68 -9.76
CA TRP A 57 -2.98 -24.45 -9.83
C TRP A 57 -3.65 -24.71 -8.46
N LYS A 58 -3.22 -24.05 -7.42
CA LYS A 58 -3.83 -24.15 -6.10
C LYS A 58 -4.74 -22.97 -5.81
N ALA A 59 -5.59 -23.10 -4.81
CA ALA A 59 -6.41 -22.00 -4.31
C ALA A 59 -5.52 -20.83 -3.88
N PRO A 60 -5.98 -19.58 -4.06
CA PRO A 60 -5.22 -18.41 -3.63
C PRO A 60 -4.86 -18.48 -2.15
N GLN A 61 -3.62 -18.13 -1.85
CA GLN A 61 -3.13 -18.07 -0.47
C GLN A 61 -3.07 -16.62 0.02
N PRO A 62 -3.12 -16.39 1.33
CA PRO A 62 -3.04 -15.04 1.89
C PRO A 62 -1.82 -14.27 1.37
N VAL A 63 -2.00 -12.95 1.22
CA VAL A 63 -0.91 -12.08 0.79
C VAL A 63 0.28 -12.18 1.75
N VAL A 64 1.48 -12.20 1.20
CA VAL A 64 2.72 -12.18 1.99
C VAL A 64 2.92 -10.79 2.56
N ALA A 65 2.99 -10.70 3.90
CA ALA A 65 3.20 -9.43 4.59
C ALA A 65 4.59 -8.85 4.30
N TRP A 66 4.66 -7.52 4.28
CA TRP A 66 5.92 -6.78 4.16
C TRP A 66 6.08 -5.80 5.31
N SER A 67 7.33 -5.44 5.60
CA SER A 67 7.67 -4.37 6.53
C SER A 67 7.91 -3.06 5.79
N GLY A 68 7.73 -1.93 6.48
CA GLY A 68 7.87 -0.61 5.87
C GLY A 68 6.74 -0.26 4.91
N VAL A 69 7.00 0.67 4.02
CA VAL A 69 6.03 1.19 3.06
C VAL A 69 6.35 0.64 1.67
N LYS A 70 5.37 -0.04 1.07
CA LYS A 70 5.45 -0.51 -0.32
C LYS A 70 4.98 0.58 -1.27
N GLU A 71 5.84 0.98 -2.21
CA GLU A 71 5.48 1.91 -3.28
C GLU A 71 4.51 1.23 -4.27
N CYS A 72 3.30 1.79 -4.41
CA CYS A 72 2.26 1.30 -5.30
C CYS A 72 1.94 2.36 -6.37
N GLN A 73 2.93 2.69 -7.19
CA GLN A 73 2.86 3.75 -8.20
C GLN A 73 3.05 3.25 -9.62
N VAL A 74 3.41 1.98 -9.81
CA VAL A 74 3.68 1.35 -11.10
C VAL A 74 2.84 0.09 -11.24
N PHE A 75 2.33 -0.17 -12.46
CA PHE A 75 1.60 -1.39 -12.74
C PHE A 75 2.46 -2.64 -12.53
N ALA A 76 1.88 -3.66 -11.92
CA ALA A 76 2.47 -4.98 -11.88
C ALA A 76 2.35 -5.69 -13.24
N PRO A 77 3.09 -6.78 -13.47
CA PRO A 77 3.01 -7.54 -14.72
C PRO A 77 1.60 -8.07 -15.00
N ASN A 78 1.28 -8.20 -16.28
CA ASN A 78 0.05 -8.82 -16.74
C ASN A 78 0.05 -10.35 -16.49
N PRO A 79 -1.12 -10.98 -16.37
CA PRO A 79 -1.23 -12.43 -16.43
C PRO A 79 -0.64 -12.99 -17.71
N MET A 80 -0.17 -14.25 -17.66
CA MET A 80 0.40 -14.92 -18.82
C MET A 80 -0.61 -14.99 -19.97
N GLN A 81 -0.30 -14.32 -21.07
CA GLN A 81 -1.15 -14.25 -22.26
C GLN A 81 -0.35 -13.83 -23.51
N GLY A 82 -0.94 -14.08 -24.69
CA GLY A 82 -0.34 -13.68 -25.97
C GLY A 82 1.07 -14.23 -26.16
N ASN A 83 2.01 -13.35 -26.51
CA ASN A 83 3.43 -13.70 -26.68
C ASN A 83 4.23 -13.72 -25.37
N GLY A 84 3.59 -13.44 -24.25
CA GLY A 84 4.25 -13.41 -22.92
C GLY A 84 4.98 -12.12 -22.58
N GLU A 85 5.04 -11.16 -23.49
CA GLU A 85 5.72 -9.88 -23.23
C GLU A 85 4.99 -9.08 -22.15
N GLY A 86 5.72 -8.59 -21.15
CA GLY A 86 5.16 -7.87 -20.02
C GLY A 86 4.29 -8.72 -19.09
N CYS A 87 4.34 -10.03 -19.21
CA CYS A 87 3.55 -10.99 -18.43
C CYS A 87 4.38 -11.69 -17.37
N SER A 88 3.72 -12.17 -16.32
CA SER A 88 4.32 -12.99 -15.27
C SER A 88 3.27 -13.91 -14.64
N GLU A 89 3.71 -15.03 -14.11
CA GLU A 89 2.86 -15.84 -13.22
C GLU A 89 2.58 -15.12 -11.90
N ASP A 90 3.50 -14.29 -11.44
CA ASP A 90 3.30 -13.36 -10.33
C ASP A 90 2.50 -12.14 -10.81
N CYS A 91 1.18 -12.25 -10.83
CA CYS A 91 0.26 -11.28 -11.42
C CYS A 91 -0.96 -10.95 -10.55
N LEU A 92 -0.99 -11.42 -9.29
CA LEU A 92 -2.15 -11.21 -8.41
C LEU A 92 -2.05 -9.85 -7.71
N TYR A 93 -2.26 -8.79 -8.50
CA TYR A 93 -2.22 -7.41 -8.09
C TYR A 93 -3.46 -6.67 -8.55
N LEU A 94 -3.89 -5.68 -7.79
CA LEU A 94 -4.99 -4.80 -8.17
C LEU A 94 -4.56 -3.34 -8.20
N ASN A 95 -5.35 -2.52 -8.86
CA ASN A 95 -5.13 -1.09 -8.96
C ASN A 95 -6.38 -0.34 -8.50
N VAL A 96 -6.20 0.82 -7.87
CA VAL A 96 -7.30 1.63 -7.34
C VAL A 96 -7.10 3.08 -7.73
N TRP A 97 -8.14 3.69 -8.27
CA TRP A 97 -8.25 5.15 -8.48
C TRP A 97 -9.34 5.67 -7.55
N THR A 98 -9.00 6.59 -6.68
CA THR A 98 -9.95 7.14 -5.72
C THR A 98 -9.89 8.67 -5.71
N PRO A 99 -11.04 9.35 -5.77
CA PRO A 99 -11.10 10.81 -5.64
C PRO A 99 -10.86 11.28 -4.19
N ALA A 100 -10.77 10.36 -3.23
CA ALA A 100 -10.53 10.71 -1.83
C ALA A 100 -9.09 11.20 -1.64
N LYS A 101 -8.93 12.46 -1.29
CA LYS A 101 -7.63 13.06 -0.91
C LYS A 101 -7.25 12.76 0.54
N ALA A 102 -8.24 12.51 1.38
CA ALA A 102 -8.09 12.09 2.76
C ALA A 102 -9.19 11.09 3.10
N ARG A 103 -8.89 10.17 4.02
CA ARG A 103 -9.87 9.22 4.52
C ARG A 103 -11.03 9.99 5.14
N ARG A 104 -12.10 10.19 4.38
CA ARG A 104 -13.37 10.67 4.95
C ARG A 104 -14.01 9.54 5.73
N LYS A 105 -14.36 9.81 6.98
CA LYS A 105 -14.98 8.86 7.92
C LYS A 105 -16.33 8.30 7.43
N ASN A 106 -16.87 8.85 6.34
CA ASN A 106 -18.23 8.59 5.84
C ASN A 106 -18.28 8.43 4.32
N SER A 107 -17.31 7.79 3.68
CA SER A 107 -17.53 7.31 2.32
C SER A 107 -18.41 6.05 2.40
N PRO A 108 -19.51 5.98 1.62
CA PRO A 108 -20.34 4.79 1.56
C PRO A 108 -19.55 3.57 1.06
#